data_f18cc64fba8de390490dde60b48f0ad1
#
_entry.id   f18cc64fba8de390490dde60b48f0ad1
#
_cell.length_a   1.000
_cell.length_b   1.000
_cell.length_c   1.000
_cell.angle_alpha   90.00
_cell.angle_beta   90.00
_cell.angle_gamma   90.00
#
_symmetry.space_group_name_H-M   'P 1'
#
loop_
_entity.id
_entity.type
_entity.pdbx_description
1 polymer ?
#
loop_
_entity_poly.entity_id
_entity_poly.type
_entity_poly.pdbx_seq_one_letter_code
_entity_poly.pdbx_strand_id
1 'polypeptide(L)'
;MPRLSVLDQSPVRSGGTPADAIHESLELAELCDRLGYHRYWLAEHHSTPGLGGSSPEVLIGQIAARTSRIRVGAGGVMLQHYSPLKVAETFRVLETLFPGRIDLGIGRAPGSDPVTARALGERGEGVASEWSTGRSSAAAAFPQQVADVIGFLRASFPDGHPYAKVTAMPSGPTVPEVWLLGSSDASAALAAHLGTAFSFAHFINEEGGGPITHAYRASFRPSPLLAAPRASVAVFVVCADTEAEAQRLARSRDLFIVRLYTGRAGRYPSIEEAEAHPYTARELLIVEHARRRTIAGAPEQVRDRLLALADAYGVDELVIVTITHDPKARRRSYERLAQVFGLGEGAS
;
A
#
# COMPACT_ATOMS: atom_id res chain seq x y z
N MET A 1 15.58 -14.48 7.09
CA MET A 1 14.92 -14.07 5.83
C MET A 1 13.89 -12.99 6.16
N PRO A 2 13.73 -11.95 5.33
CA PRO A 2 12.67 -10.96 5.53
C PRO A 2 11.29 -11.60 5.39
N ARG A 3 10.31 -11.07 6.12
CA ARG A 3 8.90 -11.46 5.97
C ARG A 3 8.37 -10.91 4.65
N LEU A 4 7.50 -11.67 3.99
CA LEU A 4 6.79 -11.20 2.81
C LEU A 4 5.35 -10.82 3.17
N SER A 5 4.94 -9.65 2.72
CA SER A 5 3.61 -9.09 2.83
C SER A 5 3.08 -8.69 1.45
N VAL A 6 1.80 -8.42 1.33
CA VAL A 6 1.14 -8.09 0.06
C VAL A 6 0.51 -6.71 0.15
N LEU A 7 0.65 -5.92 -0.93
CA LEU A 7 -0.18 -4.75 -1.18
C LEU A 7 -1.00 -5.00 -2.45
N ASP A 8 -2.30 -5.12 -2.29
CA ASP A 8 -3.25 -5.29 -3.38
C ASP A 8 -3.90 -3.97 -3.76
N GLN A 9 -3.87 -3.66 -5.04
CA GLN A 9 -4.52 -2.48 -5.62
C GLN A 9 -5.84 -2.83 -6.32
N SER A 10 -6.34 -4.06 -6.23
CA SER A 10 -7.54 -4.57 -6.90
C SER A 10 -7.58 -4.20 -8.40
N PRO A 11 -6.61 -4.66 -9.23
CA PRO A 11 -6.47 -4.22 -10.60
C PRO A 11 -7.63 -4.68 -11.49
N VAL A 12 -8.21 -3.75 -12.23
CA VAL A 12 -9.26 -4.02 -13.24
C VAL A 12 -8.60 -4.20 -14.61
N ARG A 13 -8.61 -5.43 -15.12
CA ARG A 13 -8.01 -5.78 -16.41
C ARG A 13 -8.95 -5.49 -17.59
N SER A 14 -8.41 -5.27 -18.78
CA SER A 14 -9.20 -5.25 -20.03
C SER A 14 -9.90 -6.62 -20.19
N GLY A 15 -11.15 -6.58 -20.64
CA GLY A 15 -11.99 -7.78 -20.71
C GLY A 15 -12.59 -8.25 -19.37
N GLY A 16 -12.19 -7.65 -18.22
CA GLY A 16 -12.76 -7.90 -16.90
C GLY A 16 -13.62 -6.74 -16.40
N THR A 17 -14.22 -6.91 -15.23
CA THR A 17 -15.07 -5.92 -14.55
C THR A 17 -14.46 -5.48 -13.21
N PRO A 18 -14.87 -4.34 -12.62
CA PRO A 18 -14.50 -4.00 -11.25
C PRO A 18 -14.96 -5.04 -10.22
N ALA A 19 -16.10 -5.72 -10.46
CA ALA A 19 -16.55 -6.81 -9.61
C ALA A 19 -15.57 -8.00 -9.63
N ASP A 20 -15.06 -8.38 -10.81
CA ASP A 20 -14.03 -9.43 -10.92
C ASP A 20 -12.80 -9.04 -10.09
N ALA A 21 -12.32 -7.78 -10.18
CA ALA A 21 -11.15 -7.33 -9.44
C ALA A 21 -11.34 -7.45 -7.92
N ILE A 22 -12.53 -7.15 -7.40
CA ILE A 22 -12.85 -7.32 -5.97
C ILE A 22 -12.83 -8.80 -5.57
N HIS A 23 -13.46 -9.69 -6.35
CA HIS A 23 -13.45 -11.12 -6.06
C HIS A 23 -12.05 -11.72 -6.18
N GLU A 24 -11.26 -11.33 -7.18
CA GLU A 24 -9.87 -11.74 -7.34
C GLU A 24 -9.00 -11.30 -6.14
N SER A 25 -9.28 -10.13 -5.53
CA SER A 25 -8.61 -9.68 -4.30
C SER A 25 -8.92 -10.57 -3.10
N LEU A 26 -10.19 -10.98 -2.93
CA LEU A 26 -10.58 -11.90 -1.86
C LEU A 26 -9.91 -13.28 -2.02
N GLU A 27 -9.96 -13.85 -3.22
CA GLU A 27 -9.31 -15.13 -3.54
C GLU A 27 -7.79 -15.10 -3.35
N LEU A 28 -7.15 -13.99 -3.74
CA LEU A 28 -5.73 -13.81 -3.57
C LEU A 28 -5.35 -13.72 -2.08
N ALA A 29 -6.15 -13.03 -1.27
CA ALA A 29 -5.91 -12.93 0.16
C ALA A 29 -5.99 -14.29 0.86
N GLU A 30 -7.00 -15.12 0.51
CA GLU A 30 -7.11 -16.50 0.99
C GLU A 30 -5.90 -17.36 0.57
N LEU A 31 -5.43 -17.20 -0.66
CA LEU A 31 -4.22 -17.88 -1.13
C LEU A 31 -3.00 -17.44 -0.32
N CYS A 32 -2.78 -16.14 -0.12
CA CYS A 32 -1.66 -15.61 0.63
C CYS A 32 -1.67 -16.04 2.10
N ASP A 33 -2.85 -16.16 2.73
CA ASP A 33 -2.99 -16.73 4.08
C ASP A 33 -2.51 -18.18 4.12
N ARG A 34 -2.94 -19.01 3.16
CA ARG A 34 -2.50 -20.42 3.06
C ARG A 34 -0.99 -20.54 2.81
N LEU A 35 -0.42 -19.65 1.99
CA LEU A 35 1.00 -19.65 1.66
C LEU A 35 1.90 -19.12 2.79
N GLY A 36 1.35 -18.50 3.84
CA GLY A 36 2.11 -18.00 4.97
C GLY A 36 2.67 -16.58 4.81
N TYR A 37 2.07 -15.76 3.95
CA TYR A 37 2.37 -14.32 3.93
C TYR A 37 2.03 -13.68 5.26
N HIS A 38 2.80 -12.66 5.65
CA HIS A 38 2.66 -12.03 6.96
C HIS A 38 1.47 -11.08 7.04
N ARG A 39 1.25 -10.24 6.00
CA ARG A 39 0.10 -9.31 5.94
C ARG A 39 -0.42 -9.12 4.52
N TYR A 40 -1.68 -8.72 4.42
CA TYR A 40 -2.36 -8.37 3.19
C TYR A 40 -2.99 -6.99 3.34
N TRP A 41 -2.44 -6.01 2.63
CA TRP A 41 -2.94 -4.66 2.62
C TRP A 41 -3.71 -4.35 1.35
N LEU A 42 -4.74 -3.56 1.48
CA LEU A 42 -5.57 -3.07 0.39
C LEU A 42 -5.31 -1.58 0.18
N ALA A 43 -5.01 -1.19 -1.06
CA ALA A 43 -4.86 0.22 -1.42
C ALA A 43 -6.23 0.89 -1.63
N GLU A 44 -6.28 2.20 -1.41
CA GLU A 44 -7.45 3.03 -1.68
C GLU A 44 -7.20 3.88 -2.92
N HIS A 45 -8.09 3.73 -3.92
CA HIS A 45 -8.07 4.54 -5.14
C HIS A 45 -9.50 4.88 -5.56
N HIS A 46 -9.71 6.11 -6.01
CA HIS A 46 -11.02 6.59 -6.42
C HIS A 46 -11.01 7.04 -7.87
N SER A 47 -12.13 6.86 -8.58
CA SER A 47 -12.33 7.33 -9.97
C SER A 47 -11.22 6.89 -10.94
N THR A 48 -10.58 5.75 -10.67
CA THR A 48 -9.49 5.20 -11.50
C THR A 48 -9.99 3.94 -12.20
N PRO A 49 -10.19 3.95 -13.53
CA PRO A 49 -10.79 2.82 -14.25
C PRO A 49 -10.04 1.50 -14.15
N GLY A 50 -8.74 1.55 -13.87
CA GLY A 50 -7.87 0.38 -13.74
C GLY A 50 -7.75 -0.19 -12.33
N LEU A 51 -8.38 0.42 -11.31
CA LEU A 51 -8.26 0.01 -9.90
C LEU A 51 -9.64 -0.02 -9.25
N GLY A 52 -10.04 -1.17 -8.69
CA GLY A 52 -11.38 -1.39 -8.14
C GLY A 52 -11.53 -1.11 -6.64
N GLY A 53 -10.42 -0.91 -5.92
CA GLY A 53 -10.40 -0.76 -4.46
C GLY A 53 -10.64 0.68 -4.01
N SER A 54 -11.89 1.06 -3.70
CA SER A 54 -12.25 2.40 -3.23
C SER A 54 -12.57 2.47 -1.73
N SER A 55 -12.81 1.33 -1.08
CA SER A 55 -13.20 1.25 0.34
C SER A 55 -12.48 0.07 1.00
N PRO A 56 -11.18 0.22 1.28
CA PRO A 56 -10.39 -0.86 1.86
C PRO A 56 -10.98 -1.39 3.17
N GLU A 57 -11.58 -0.54 4.01
CA GLU A 57 -12.17 -0.91 5.28
C GLU A 57 -13.32 -1.93 5.16
N VAL A 58 -14.07 -1.90 4.04
CA VAL A 58 -15.12 -2.88 3.77
C VAL A 58 -14.51 -4.23 3.41
N LEU A 59 -13.48 -4.24 2.55
CA LEU A 59 -12.80 -5.46 2.10
C LEU A 59 -11.95 -6.09 3.21
N ILE A 60 -11.34 -5.28 4.08
CA ILE A 60 -10.57 -5.76 5.25
C ILE A 60 -11.44 -6.69 6.09
N GLY A 61 -12.68 -6.29 6.42
CA GLY A 61 -13.59 -7.13 7.20
C GLY A 61 -13.92 -8.45 6.49
N GLN A 62 -14.13 -8.43 5.17
CA GLN A 62 -14.40 -9.61 4.37
C GLN A 62 -13.20 -10.57 4.32
N ILE A 63 -11.99 -10.05 4.11
CA ILE A 63 -10.76 -10.84 4.07
C ILE A 63 -10.45 -11.41 5.45
N ALA A 64 -10.55 -10.62 6.50
CA ALA A 64 -10.26 -11.08 7.86
C ALA A 64 -11.20 -12.20 8.31
N ALA A 65 -12.46 -12.16 7.86
CA ALA A 65 -13.44 -13.24 8.13
C ALA A 65 -13.17 -14.54 7.35
N ARG A 66 -12.48 -14.47 6.20
CA ARG A 66 -12.17 -15.62 5.33
C ARG A 66 -10.78 -16.20 5.57
N THR A 67 -9.95 -15.53 6.37
CA THR A 67 -8.56 -15.89 6.64
C THR A 67 -8.35 -16.10 8.13
N SER A 68 -7.29 -16.78 8.52
CA SER A 68 -7.08 -17.16 9.93
C SER A 68 -5.81 -16.59 10.56
N ARG A 69 -4.74 -16.41 9.80
CA ARG A 69 -3.40 -16.06 10.30
C ARG A 69 -2.89 -14.74 9.81
N ILE A 70 -3.10 -14.44 8.52
CA ILE A 70 -2.59 -13.25 7.87
C ILE A 70 -3.16 -11.99 8.53
N ARG A 71 -2.32 -10.99 8.77
CA ARG A 71 -2.78 -9.67 9.19
C ARG A 71 -3.43 -8.96 8.00
N VAL A 72 -4.47 -8.19 8.23
CA VAL A 72 -5.20 -7.52 7.15
C VAL A 72 -5.29 -6.02 7.46
N GLY A 73 -5.11 -5.18 6.44
CA GLY A 73 -5.16 -3.74 6.68
C GLY A 73 -5.26 -2.89 5.43
N ALA A 74 -5.24 -1.57 5.63
CA ALA A 74 -5.16 -0.60 4.56
C ALA A 74 -3.71 -0.26 4.21
N GLY A 75 -3.40 -0.14 2.94
CA GLY A 75 -2.10 0.25 2.45
C GLY A 75 -2.13 1.39 1.42
N GLY A 76 -2.82 2.52 1.79
CA GLY A 76 -3.39 3.02 3.04
C GLY A 76 -4.68 3.81 2.87
N VAL A 77 -5.25 4.16 4.00
CA VAL A 77 -6.35 5.12 4.07
C VAL A 77 -5.85 6.49 3.64
N MET A 78 -6.57 7.15 2.73
CA MET A 78 -6.29 8.52 2.28
C MET A 78 -6.88 9.52 3.29
N LEU A 79 -6.22 9.65 4.45
CA LEU A 79 -6.76 10.32 5.64
C LEU A 79 -7.26 11.75 5.40
N GLN A 80 -6.68 12.47 4.44
CA GLN A 80 -7.12 13.83 4.11
C GLN A 80 -8.59 13.95 3.66
N HIS A 81 -9.22 12.83 3.24
CA HIS A 81 -10.62 12.79 2.83
C HIS A 81 -11.58 12.49 3.99
N TYR A 82 -11.07 12.10 5.15
CA TYR A 82 -11.87 11.54 6.24
C TYR A 82 -11.68 12.26 7.57
N SER A 83 -12.70 12.15 8.43
CA SER A 83 -12.59 12.53 9.82
C SER A 83 -11.66 11.57 10.57
N PRO A 84 -10.66 12.05 11.33
CA PRO A 84 -9.82 11.22 12.18
C PRO A 84 -10.62 10.33 13.14
N LEU A 85 -11.70 10.85 13.73
CA LEU A 85 -12.58 10.06 14.60
C LEU A 85 -13.22 8.91 13.83
N LYS A 86 -13.78 9.18 12.63
CA LYS A 86 -14.45 8.14 11.83
C LYS A 86 -13.48 7.03 11.41
N VAL A 87 -12.25 7.37 11.04
CA VAL A 87 -11.23 6.38 10.72
C VAL A 87 -10.88 5.55 11.96
N ALA A 88 -10.66 6.20 13.12
CA ALA A 88 -10.36 5.50 14.36
C ALA A 88 -11.49 4.53 14.75
N GLU A 89 -12.76 4.95 14.69
CA GLU A 89 -13.92 4.10 15.00
C GLU A 89 -14.03 2.92 14.05
N THR A 90 -13.87 3.14 12.74
CA THR A 90 -13.91 2.07 11.73
C THR A 90 -12.87 0.99 12.03
N PHE A 91 -11.63 1.39 12.31
CA PHE A 91 -10.56 0.43 12.59
C PHE A 91 -10.66 -0.18 14.00
N ARG A 92 -11.31 0.49 14.96
CA ARG A 92 -11.66 -0.13 16.25
C ARG A 92 -12.73 -1.20 16.10
N VAL A 93 -13.73 -1.00 15.24
CA VAL A 93 -14.72 -2.05 14.92
C VAL A 93 -14.01 -3.28 14.32
N LEU A 94 -13.12 -3.07 13.35
CA LEU A 94 -12.35 -4.15 12.73
C LEU A 94 -11.46 -4.88 13.75
N GLU A 95 -10.75 -4.14 14.59
CA GLU A 95 -9.89 -4.72 15.62
C GLU A 95 -10.69 -5.48 16.69
N THR A 96 -11.90 -5.03 17.02
CA THR A 96 -12.81 -5.75 17.93
C THR A 96 -13.27 -7.07 17.34
N LEU A 97 -13.56 -7.10 16.04
CA LEU A 97 -13.97 -8.31 15.33
C LEU A 97 -12.81 -9.30 15.11
N PHE A 98 -11.59 -8.77 14.90
CA PHE A 98 -10.40 -9.55 14.54
C PHE A 98 -9.17 -9.11 15.36
N PRO A 99 -9.19 -9.35 16.70
CA PRO A 99 -8.16 -8.82 17.60
C PRO A 99 -6.75 -9.24 17.20
N GLY A 100 -5.83 -8.25 17.16
CA GLY A 100 -4.42 -8.48 16.86
C GLY A 100 -4.08 -8.73 15.40
N ARG A 101 -5.07 -8.68 14.48
CA ARG A 101 -4.87 -8.94 13.06
C ARG A 101 -5.03 -7.71 12.15
N ILE A 102 -5.40 -6.57 12.69
CA ILE A 102 -5.74 -5.38 11.90
C ILE A 102 -4.57 -4.40 11.83
N ASP A 103 -4.32 -3.88 10.62
CA ASP A 103 -3.35 -2.81 10.36
C ASP A 103 -4.05 -1.58 9.81
N LEU A 104 -3.74 -0.42 10.36
CA LEU A 104 -4.14 0.88 9.83
C LEU A 104 -2.93 1.55 9.18
N GLY A 105 -2.77 1.36 7.87
CA GLY A 105 -1.85 2.14 7.06
C GLY A 105 -2.47 3.46 6.65
N ILE A 106 -1.74 4.55 6.82
CA ILE A 106 -2.20 5.92 6.53
C ILE A 106 -1.32 6.54 5.45
N GLY A 107 -1.92 7.00 4.36
CA GLY A 107 -1.29 7.71 3.27
C GLY A 107 -1.70 9.18 3.19
N ARG A 108 -0.80 10.01 2.65
CA ARG A 108 -1.07 11.44 2.38
C ARG A 108 -1.53 11.69 0.94
N ALA A 109 -1.20 10.80 0.01
CA ALA A 109 -1.54 10.98 -1.39
C ALA A 109 -3.08 11.10 -1.57
N PRO A 110 -3.56 11.91 -2.54
CA PRO A 110 -5.01 12.08 -2.73
C PRO A 110 -5.70 10.83 -3.29
N GLY A 111 -4.96 9.86 -3.82
CA GLY A 111 -5.50 8.63 -4.40
C GLY A 111 -6.41 8.83 -5.62
N SER A 112 -6.51 10.07 -6.14
CA SER A 112 -7.45 10.46 -7.19
C SER A 112 -7.05 11.77 -7.86
N ASP A 113 -7.80 12.17 -8.89
CA ASP A 113 -7.70 13.49 -9.51
C ASP A 113 -8.34 14.59 -8.62
N PRO A 114 -8.07 15.89 -8.89
CA PRO A 114 -8.56 17.00 -8.05
C PRO A 114 -10.10 17.14 -7.99
N VAL A 115 -10.81 16.71 -9.02
CA VAL A 115 -12.30 16.78 -9.04
C VAL A 115 -12.85 15.71 -8.11
N THR A 116 -12.31 14.52 -8.20
CA THR A 116 -12.66 13.39 -7.32
C THR A 116 -12.30 13.68 -5.86
N ALA A 117 -11.13 14.28 -5.58
CA ALA A 117 -10.72 14.66 -4.23
C ALA A 117 -11.74 15.62 -3.59
N ARG A 118 -12.25 16.61 -4.35
CA ARG A 118 -13.33 17.50 -3.88
C ARG A 118 -14.64 16.76 -3.61
N ALA A 119 -15.00 15.80 -4.45
CA ALA A 119 -16.20 14.98 -4.24
C ALA A 119 -16.11 14.12 -2.98
N LEU A 120 -14.90 13.71 -2.58
CA LEU A 120 -14.63 12.95 -1.35
C LEU A 120 -14.66 13.82 -0.07
N GLY A 121 -14.77 15.13 -0.20
CA GLY A 121 -14.93 16.02 0.95
C GLY A 121 -13.70 16.83 1.30
N GLU A 122 -12.71 16.93 0.42
CA GLU A 122 -11.62 17.89 0.58
C GLU A 122 -12.22 19.31 0.61
N ARG A 123 -12.41 19.84 1.83
CA ARG A 123 -13.03 21.14 2.09
C ARG A 123 -11.94 22.20 2.24
N GLY A 124 -11.67 22.94 1.17
CA GLY A 124 -10.81 24.11 1.21
C GLY A 124 -11.15 25.08 0.08
N GLU A 125 -11.42 26.34 0.39
CA GLU A 125 -11.45 27.39 -0.62
C GLU A 125 -10.04 27.53 -1.21
N GLY A 126 -9.86 27.33 -2.53
CA GLY A 126 -8.57 27.52 -3.20
C GLY A 126 -7.87 26.27 -3.74
N VAL A 127 -8.43 25.07 -3.56
CA VAL A 127 -7.77 23.78 -3.90
C VAL A 127 -7.28 23.69 -5.36
N ALA A 128 -7.93 24.35 -6.31
CA ALA A 128 -7.52 24.32 -7.72
C ALA A 128 -6.21 25.08 -8.01
N SER A 129 -5.85 26.07 -7.20
CA SER A 129 -4.63 26.89 -7.38
C SER A 129 -3.44 26.36 -6.56
N GLU A 130 -3.68 25.61 -5.50
CA GLU A 130 -2.65 25.14 -4.57
C GLU A 130 -1.94 23.85 -5.03
N TRP A 131 -2.59 23.05 -5.88
CA TRP A 131 -1.97 21.84 -6.47
C TRP A 131 -0.74 22.16 -7.33
N SER A 132 -0.71 23.35 -7.95
CA SER A 132 0.43 23.79 -8.74
C SER A 132 1.64 24.25 -7.90
N THR A 133 1.43 24.54 -6.62
CA THR A 133 2.45 25.09 -5.72
C THR A 133 2.93 24.10 -4.63
N GLY A 134 2.31 22.91 -4.52
CA GLY A 134 2.66 21.89 -3.51
C GLY A 134 2.33 22.29 -2.06
N ARG A 135 1.56 23.35 -1.84
CA ARG A 135 1.18 23.89 -0.54
C ARG A 135 -0.35 23.87 -0.38
N SER A 136 -0.96 22.68 -0.22
CA SER A 136 -2.37 22.62 0.15
C SER A 136 -2.55 22.76 1.66
N SER A 137 -3.62 23.41 2.09
CA SER A 137 -4.02 23.46 3.51
C SER A 137 -4.23 22.05 4.08
N ALA A 138 -4.67 21.11 3.27
CA ALA A 138 -4.79 19.69 3.62
C ALA A 138 -3.43 19.04 3.94
N ALA A 139 -2.37 19.37 3.17
CA ALA A 139 -1.02 18.85 3.44
C ALA A 139 -0.45 19.38 4.77
N ALA A 140 -0.76 20.62 5.12
CA ALA A 140 -0.36 21.22 6.40
C ALA A 140 -1.11 20.62 7.60
N ALA A 141 -2.37 20.22 7.41
CA ALA A 141 -3.19 19.60 8.45
C ALA A 141 -2.88 18.11 8.68
N PHE A 142 -2.26 17.42 7.73
CA PHE A 142 -2.04 15.98 7.77
C PHE A 142 -1.33 15.47 9.04
N PRO A 143 -0.23 16.09 9.54
CA PRO A 143 0.40 15.63 10.77
C PRO A 143 -0.53 15.67 11.99
N GLN A 144 -1.37 16.72 12.10
CA GLN A 144 -2.36 16.82 13.17
C GLN A 144 -3.46 15.77 13.02
N GLN A 145 -3.96 15.54 11.81
CA GLN A 145 -4.96 14.50 11.55
C GLN A 145 -4.45 13.11 11.96
N VAL A 146 -3.18 12.79 11.68
CA VAL A 146 -2.57 11.52 12.12
C VAL A 146 -2.47 11.45 13.64
N ALA A 147 -2.04 12.54 14.29
CA ALA A 147 -1.97 12.62 15.75
C ALA A 147 -3.37 12.44 16.38
N ASP A 148 -4.41 13.04 15.79
CA ASP A 148 -5.80 12.89 16.24
C ASP A 148 -6.29 11.44 16.09
N VAL A 149 -6.01 10.75 14.98
CA VAL A 149 -6.32 9.31 14.83
C VAL A 149 -5.69 8.50 15.94
N ILE A 150 -4.40 8.72 16.21
CA ILE A 150 -3.68 8.04 17.29
C ILE A 150 -4.30 8.37 18.66
N GLY A 151 -4.63 9.64 18.91
CA GLY A 151 -5.31 10.10 20.14
C GLY A 151 -6.65 9.37 20.35
N PHE A 152 -7.48 9.26 19.31
CA PHE A 152 -8.74 8.52 19.36
C PHE A 152 -8.56 7.02 19.56
N LEU A 153 -7.64 6.39 18.84
CA LEU A 153 -7.36 4.96 18.99
C LEU A 153 -6.93 4.61 20.43
N ARG A 154 -6.21 5.49 21.08
CA ARG A 154 -5.65 5.27 22.41
C ARG A 154 -6.48 5.87 23.56
N ALA A 155 -7.55 6.60 23.21
CA ALA A 155 -8.30 7.42 24.19
C ALA A 155 -7.37 8.31 25.04
N SER A 156 -6.36 8.91 24.41
CA SER A 156 -5.31 9.69 25.07
C SER A 156 -4.97 10.92 24.23
N PHE A 157 -5.38 12.08 24.73
CA PHE A 157 -5.06 13.40 24.17
C PHE A 157 -4.28 14.24 25.18
N PRO A 158 -3.45 15.20 24.75
CA PRO A 158 -2.86 16.19 25.64
C PRO A 158 -3.92 16.98 26.40
N ASP A 159 -3.54 17.51 27.58
CA ASP A 159 -4.41 18.37 28.36
C ASP A 159 -4.84 19.59 27.55
N GLY A 160 -6.14 19.92 27.63
CA GLY A 160 -6.72 21.05 26.87
C GLY A 160 -6.99 20.77 25.38
N HIS A 161 -6.72 19.56 24.88
CA HIS A 161 -7.04 19.22 23.49
C HIS A 161 -8.57 19.27 23.24
N PRO A 162 -9.05 19.84 22.12
CA PRO A 162 -10.49 19.99 21.86
C PRO A 162 -11.25 18.67 21.87
N TYR A 163 -10.59 17.56 21.56
CA TYR A 163 -11.19 16.23 21.52
C TYR A 163 -10.96 15.38 22.78
N ALA A 164 -10.39 15.94 23.86
CA ALA A 164 -10.07 15.18 25.07
C ALA A 164 -11.27 14.46 25.71
N LYS A 165 -12.49 14.95 25.47
CA LYS A 165 -13.76 14.35 25.97
C LYS A 165 -14.46 13.46 24.93
N VAL A 166 -13.91 13.29 23.75
CA VAL A 166 -14.49 12.47 22.67
C VAL A 166 -13.88 11.09 22.69
N THR A 167 -14.70 10.05 22.78
CA THR A 167 -14.28 8.67 22.81
C THR A 167 -14.63 7.98 21.50
N ALA A 168 -13.65 7.42 20.81
CA ALA A 168 -13.87 6.56 19.67
C ALA A 168 -14.43 5.20 20.11
N MET A 169 -15.56 4.79 19.55
CA MET A 169 -16.23 3.52 19.87
C MET A 169 -16.07 2.48 18.76
N PRO A 170 -16.04 1.18 19.10
CA PRO A 170 -16.04 0.61 20.45
C PRO A 170 -14.70 0.81 21.16
N SER A 171 -14.72 1.06 22.45
CA SER A 171 -13.51 1.05 23.26
C SER A 171 -13.07 -0.41 23.55
N GLY A 172 -11.76 -0.66 23.67
CA GLY A 172 -11.26 -2.01 23.91
C GLY A 172 -9.78 -2.00 24.27
N PRO A 173 -9.24 -3.14 24.74
CA PRO A 173 -7.85 -3.24 25.23
C PRO A 173 -6.82 -3.23 24.08
N THR A 174 -7.22 -3.61 22.86
CA THR A 174 -6.36 -3.67 21.70
C THR A 174 -6.64 -2.53 20.73
N VAL A 175 -5.63 -2.17 19.93
CA VAL A 175 -5.71 -1.17 18.86
C VAL A 175 -5.04 -1.74 17.62
N PRO A 176 -5.46 -1.34 16.40
CA PRO A 176 -4.79 -1.76 15.17
C PRO A 176 -3.33 -1.30 15.18
N GLU A 177 -2.46 -2.04 14.48
CA GLU A 177 -1.09 -1.62 14.25
C GLU A 177 -1.07 -0.44 13.28
N VAL A 178 -0.47 0.70 13.70
CA VAL A 178 -0.49 1.94 12.91
C VAL A 178 0.78 2.06 12.08
N TRP A 179 0.61 2.27 10.79
CA TRP A 179 1.66 2.47 9.81
C TRP A 179 1.51 3.81 9.09
N LEU A 180 2.57 4.58 8.97
CA LEU A 180 2.63 5.68 8.02
C LEU A 180 3.28 5.20 6.71
N LEU A 181 2.63 5.54 5.59
CA LEU A 181 3.05 5.12 4.27
C LEU A 181 3.50 6.33 3.46
N GLY A 182 4.64 6.21 2.78
CA GLY A 182 5.14 7.31 1.98
C GLY A 182 6.40 6.98 1.21
N SER A 183 6.81 7.92 0.36
CA SER A 183 8.02 7.82 -0.48
C SER A 183 8.93 9.04 -0.30
N SER A 184 8.86 9.72 0.86
CA SER A 184 9.62 10.94 1.15
C SER A 184 10.17 10.94 2.58
N ASP A 185 11.19 11.78 2.80
CA ASP A 185 11.77 12.08 4.09
C ASP A 185 10.75 12.65 5.10
N ALA A 186 9.83 13.51 4.63
CA ALA A 186 8.80 14.10 5.48
C ALA A 186 7.87 13.06 6.10
N SER A 187 7.47 12.02 5.34
CA SER A 187 6.64 10.94 5.87
C SER A 187 7.39 10.06 6.88
N ALA A 188 8.67 9.79 6.61
CA ALA A 188 9.55 9.05 7.50
C ALA A 188 9.80 9.80 8.82
N ALA A 189 10.08 11.10 8.75
CA ALA A 189 10.27 11.96 9.92
C ALA A 189 9.02 12.04 10.78
N LEU A 190 7.84 12.17 10.16
CA LEU A 190 6.56 12.16 10.87
C LEU A 190 6.33 10.83 11.60
N ALA A 191 6.57 9.70 10.91
CA ALA A 191 6.44 8.37 11.51
C ALA A 191 7.38 8.19 12.71
N ALA A 192 8.65 8.62 12.58
CA ALA A 192 9.63 8.56 13.64
C ALA A 192 9.23 9.43 14.84
N HIS A 193 8.71 10.64 14.58
CA HIS A 193 8.26 11.58 15.63
C HIS A 193 7.05 11.05 16.41
N LEU A 194 6.07 10.46 15.71
CA LEU A 194 4.86 9.92 16.31
C LEU A 194 5.04 8.50 16.89
N GLY A 195 6.19 7.87 16.66
CA GLY A 195 6.48 6.51 17.13
C GLY A 195 5.57 5.45 16.50
N THR A 196 5.28 5.58 15.19
CA THR A 196 4.52 4.60 14.40
C THR A 196 5.45 3.77 13.51
N ALA A 197 4.97 2.65 12.99
CA ALA A 197 5.67 1.93 11.94
C ALA A 197 5.69 2.73 10.63
N PHE A 198 6.66 2.45 9.75
CA PHE A 198 6.85 3.14 8.49
C PHE A 198 7.02 2.17 7.33
N SER A 199 6.30 2.40 6.22
CA SER A 199 6.49 1.65 4.99
C SER A 199 6.90 2.58 3.85
N PHE A 200 8.09 2.35 3.29
CA PHE A 200 8.56 3.13 2.15
C PHE A 200 8.02 2.58 0.84
N ALA A 201 7.38 3.43 0.04
CA ALA A 201 6.81 3.08 -1.25
C ALA A 201 7.87 3.19 -2.38
N HIS A 202 8.78 2.23 -2.46
CA HIS A 202 9.79 2.14 -3.53
C HIS A 202 9.15 2.11 -4.94
N PHE A 203 7.98 1.51 -5.05
CA PHE A 203 7.24 1.46 -6.32
C PHE A 203 6.75 2.85 -6.80
N ILE A 204 6.76 3.88 -5.94
CA ILE A 204 6.47 5.28 -6.29
C ILE A 204 7.77 6.03 -6.57
N ASN A 205 8.74 5.89 -5.68
CA ASN A 205 10.03 6.57 -5.77
C ASN A 205 11.14 5.65 -5.29
N GLU A 206 12.14 5.36 -6.14
CA GLU A 206 13.30 4.55 -5.78
C GLU A 206 14.45 5.38 -5.19
N GLU A 207 14.43 6.70 -5.42
CA GLU A 207 15.54 7.57 -5.05
C GLU A 207 15.57 7.83 -3.54
N GLY A 208 16.72 7.64 -2.93
CA GLY A 208 16.96 7.97 -1.52
C GLY A 208 16.24 7.08 -0.50
N GLY A 209 15.53 6.03 -0.92
CA GLY A 209 14.69 5.24 -0.03
C GLY A 209 15.44 4.56 1.11
N GLY A 210 16.61 3.97 0.85
CA GLY A 210 17.48 3.40 1.88
C GLY A 210 17.89 4.44 2.94
N PRO A 211 18.57 5.54 2.57
CA PRO A 211 18.90 6.62 3.51
C PRO A 211 17.70 7.15 4.31
N ILE A 212 16.52 7.31 3.69
CA ILE A 212 15.30 7.76 4.36
C ILE A 212 14.86 6.75 5.42
N THR A 213 14.87 5.45 5.10
CA THR A 213 14.47 4.39 6.05
C THR A 213 15.47 4.27 7.19
N HIS A 214 16.76 4.42 6.93
CA HIS A 214 17.78 4.47 8.00
C HIS A 214 17.60 5.71 8.89
N ALA A 215 17.32 6.89 8.32
CA ALA A 215 17.04 8.11 9.09
C ALA A 215 15.79 7.95 9.97
N TYR A 216 14.71 7.32 9.47
CA TYR A 216 13.55 6.96 10.28
C TYR A 216 13.95 6.13 11.51
N ARG A 217 14.73 5.07 11.32
CA ARG A 217 15.17 4.18 12.41
C ARG A 217 16.03 4.94 13.44
N ALA A 218 16.95 5.78 12.97
CA ALA A 218 17.86 6.54 13.83
C ALA A 218 17.16 7.63 14.64
N SER A 219 16.09 8.25 14.11
CA SER A 219 15.33 9.32 14.75
C SER A 219 14.04 8.86 15.44
N PHE A 220 13.77 7.54 15.44
CA PHE A 220 12.56 6.98 16.01
C PHE A 220 12.39 7.29 17.49
N ARG A 221 11.21 7.72 17.87
CA ARG A 221 10.81 7.96 19.25
C ARG A 221 9.86 6.86 19.71
N PRO A 222 10.23 6.06 20.73
CA PRO A 222 9.33 5.07 21.28
C PRO A 222 8.00 5.68 21.71
N SER A 223 6.93 4.98 21.42
CA SER A 223 5.57 5.38 21.78
C SER A 223 4.84 4.18 22.40
N PRO A 224 3.69 4.41 23.02
CA PRO A 224 2.86 3.30 23.49
C PRO A 224 2.26 2.43 22.34
N LEU A 225 2.38 2.86 21.07
CA LEU A 225 2.01 2.04 19.92
C LEU A 225 3.16 1.10 19.50
N LEU A 226 4.40 1.56 19.66
CA LEU A 226 5.57 0.86 19.16
C LEU A 226 6.82 1.19 19.99
N ALA A 227 7.40 0.18 20.63
CA ALA A 227 8.56 0.35 21.50
C ALA A 227 9.89 0.50 20.74
N ALA A 228 9.98 -0.03 19.52
CA ALA A 228 11.17 0.01 18.66
C ALA A 228 10.79 0.26 17.20
N PRO A 229 11.66 0.87 16.37
CA PRO A 229 11.33 1.20 15.00
C PRO A 229 11.06 -0.06 14.18
N ARG A 230 9.97 -0.05 13.42
CA ARG A 230 9.57 -1.08 12.47
C ARG A 230 9.39 -0.45 11.09
N ALA A 231 10.13 -0.97 10.11
CA ALA A 231 10.06 -0.47 8.74
C ALA A 231 9.89 -1.61 7.75
N SER A 232 9.23 -1.30 6.63
CA SER A 232 9.10 -2.16 5.46
C SER A 232 9.34 -1.37 4.17
N VAL A 233 9.57 -2.06 3.07
CA VAL A 233 9.64 -1.46 1.73
C VAL A 233 8.66 -2.15 0.80
N ALA A 234 7.86 -1.34 0.08
CA ALA A 234 6.88 -1.83 -0.87
C ALA A 234 7.41 -1.71 -2.30
N VAL A 235 7.37 -2.81 -3.07
CA VAL A 235 8.01 -2.91 -4.40
C VAL A 235 7.14 -3.71 -5.38
N PHE A 236 7.14 -3.31 -6.67
CA PHE A 236 6.52 -4.11 -7.71
C PHE A 236 7.36 -5.33 -8.05
N VAL A 237 6.70 -6.49 -8.07
CA VAL A 237 7.35 -7.77 -8.36
C VAL A 237 6.53 -8.57 -9.36
N VAL A 238 7.20 -9.16 -10.36
CA VAL A 238 6.63 -10.20 -11.24
C VAL A 238 7.58 -11.39 -11.24
N CYS A 239 7.16 -12.48 -10.61
CA CYS A 239 7.91 -13.72 -10.54
C CYS A 239 7.25 -14.77 -11.44
N ALA A 240 8.01 -15.32 -12.40
CA ALA A 240 7.54 -16.35 -13.34
C ALA A 240 8.57 -17.48 -13.46
N ASP A 241 8.26 -18.57 -14.17
CA ASP A 241 9.16 -19.72 -14.31
C ASP A 241 10.48 -19.34 -14.98
N THR A 242 10.44 -18.34 -15.86
CA THR A 242 11.61 -17.80 -16.55
C THR A 242 11.62 -16.28 -16.51
N GLU A 243 12.83 -15.70 -16.64
CA GLU A 243 12.97 -14.25 -16.77
C GLU A 243 12.21 -13.70 -17.98
N ALA A 244 12.27 -14.40 -19.12
CA ALA A 244 11.59 -14.00 -20.35
C ALA A 244 10.07 -13.92 -20.16
N GLU A 245 9.46 -14.89 -19.47
CA GLU A 245 8.04 -14.88 -19.12
C GLU A 245 7.72 -13.73 -18.16
N ALA A 246 8.51 -13.51 -17.11
CA ALA A 246 8.31 -12.42 -16.17
C ALA A 246 8.36 -11.05 -16.86
N GLN A 247 9.32 -10.85 -17.76
CA GLN A 247 9.44 -9.62 -18.56
C GLN A 247 8.25 -9.44 -19.50
N ARG A 248 7.73 -10.52 -20.09
CA ARG A 248 6.54 -10.48 -20.95
C ARG A 248 5.29 -10.11 -20.14
N LEU A 249 5.08 -10.74 -18.98
CA LEU A 249 3.96 -10.44 -18.07
C LEU A 249 3.97 -8.98 -17.60
N ALA A 250 5.13 -8.41 -17.37
CA ALA A 250 5.27 -7.03 -16.90
C ALA A 250 4.89 -6.00 -17.98
N ARG A 251 4.82 -6.34 -19.28
CA ARG A 251 4.44 -5.42 -20.37
C ARG A 251 3.04 -4.82 -20.21
N SER A 252 2.10 -5.58 -19.63
CA SER A 252 0.76 -5.06 -19.31
C SER A 252 0.85 -3.81 -18.42
N ARG A 253 1.70 -3.86 -17.36
CA ARG A 253 1.92 -2.72 -16.48
C ARG A 253 2.65 -1.58 -17.18
N ASP A 254 3.59 -1.86 -18.07
CA ASP A 254 4.32 -0.83 -18.81
C ASP A 254 3.35 0.05 -19.62
N LEU A 255 2.46 -0.57 -20.39
CA LEU A 255 1.47 0.17 -21.16
C LEU A 255 0.45 0.88 -20.27
N PHE A 256 0.05 0.27 -19.14
CA PHE A 256 -0.81 0.92 -18.17
C PHE A 256 -0.18 2.21 -17.62
N ILE A 257 1.09 2.18 -17.24
CA ILE A 257 1.83 3.34 -16.73
C ILE A 257 1.96 4.41 -17.81
N VAL A 258 2.29 4.04 -19.06
CA VAL A 258 2.32 4.97 -20.19
C VAL A 258 0.97 5.67 -20.34
N ARG A 259 -0.14 4.92 -20.36
CA ARG A 259 -1.50 5.48 -20.46
C ARG A 259 -1.81 6.42 -19.29
N LEU A 260 -1.41 6.06 -18.06
CA LEU A 260 -1.60 6.87 -16.87
C LEU A 260 -0.88 8.22 -16.99
N TYR A 261 0.42 8.22 -17.31
CA TYR A 261 1.24 9.44 -17.40
C TYR A 261 0.93 10.30 -18.64
N THR A 262 0.26 9.73 -19.64
CA THR A 262 -0.18 10.48 -20.85
C THR A 262 -1.65 10.90 -20.81
N GLY A 263 -2.32 10.78 -19.63
CA GLY A 263 -3.71 11.19 -19.46
C GLY A 263 -4.73 10.27 -20.15
N ARG A 264 -4.32 9.06 -20.52
CA ARG A 264 -5.16 8.03 -21.17
C ARG A 264 -5.46 6.87 -20.22
N ALA A 265 -5.60 7.17 -18.92
CA ALA A 265 -5.84 6.16 -17.89
C ALA A 265 -7.02 5.24 -18.27
N GLY A 266 -6.85 3.95 -18.05
CA GLY A 266 -7.83 2.92 -18.41
C GLY A 266 -7.62 1.65 -17.59
N ARG A 267 -8.25 0.56 -18.01
CA ARG A 267 -8.03 -0.77 -17.43
C ARG A 267 -6.63 -1.28 -17.76
N TYR A 268 -6.14 -2.25 -16.98
CA TYR A 268 -4.87 -2.90 -17.29
C TYR A 268 -4.94 -3.60 -18.64
N PRO A 269 -4.10 -3.22 -19.60
CA PRO A 269 -4.13 -3.79 -20.97
C PRO A 269 -3.67 -5.24 -20.97
N SER A 270 -4.10 -6.00 -21.99
CA SER A 270 -3.55 -7.34 -22.20
C SER A 270 -2.08 -7.26 -22.65
N ILE A 271 -1.40 -8.41 -22.62
CA ILE A 271 -0.02 -8.49 -23.10
C ILE A 271 0.02 -8.21 -24.60
N GLU A 272 -0.97 -8.73 -25.33
CA GLU A 272 -1.11 -8.54 -26.79
C GLU A 272 -1.33 -7.05 -27.13
N GLU A 273 -2.17 -6.34 -26.34
CA GLU A 273 -2.32 -4.88 -26.48
C GLU A 273 -1.00 -4.16 -26.24
N ALA A 274 -0.23 -4.58 -25.24
CA ALA A 274 1.04 -3.96 -24.89
C ALA A 274 2.13 -4.26 -25.95
N GLU A 275 2.15 -5.45 -26.51
CA GLU A 275 3.08 -5.85 -27.58
C GLU A 275 2.77 -5.18 -28.91
N ALA A 276 1.49 -4.93 -29.21
CA ALA A 276 1.05 -4.26 -30.44
C ALA A 276 1.14 -2.72 -30.35
N HIS A 277 1.35 -2.14 -29.15
CA HIS A 277 1.39 -0.68 -28.99
C HIS A 277 2.64 -0.07 -29.64
N PRO A 278 2.51 0.92 -30.55
CA PRO A 278 3.65 1.58 -31.19
C PRO A 278 4.26 2.63 -30.25
N TYR A 279 5.10 2.20 -29.31
CA TYR A 279 5.71 3.09 -28.34
C TYR A 279 6.53 4.20 -29.00
N THR A 280 6.24 5.44 -28.67
CA THR A 280 7.08 6.60 -29.01
C THR A 280 8.34 6.61 -28.14
N ALA A 281 9.38 7.35 -28.55
CA ALA A 281 10.61 7.52 -27.76
C ALA A 281 10.31 8.05 -26.33
N ARG A 282 9.36 8.98 -26.19
CA ARG A 282 8.94 9.52 -24.89
C ARG A 282 8.27 8.47 -24.01
N GLU A 283 7.42 7.62 -24.59
CA GLU A 283 6.76 6.54 -23.86
C GLU A 283 7.76 5.46 -23.41
N LEU A 284 8.78 5.17 -24.22
CA LEU A 284 9.87 4.25 -23.82
C LEU A 284 10.65 4.77 -22.59
N LEU A 285 10.88 6.07 -22.47
CA LEU A 285 11.50 6.67 -21.27
C LEU A 285 10.62 6.50 -20.02
N ILE A 286 9.29 6.59 -20.19
CA ILE A 286 8.35 6.33 -19.08
C ILE A 286 8.45 4.85 -18.64
N VAL A 287 8.50 3.93 -19.61
CA VAL A 287 8.66 2.49 -19.34
C VAL A 287 9.97 2.22 -18.63
N GLU A 288 11.09 2.76 -19.14
CA GLU A 288 12.40 2.59 -18.53
C GLU A 288 12.42 3.05 -17.07
N HIS A 289 11.89 4.25 -16.80
CA HIS A 289 11.80 4.78 -15.44
C HIS A 289 10.92 3.89 -14.54
N ALA A 290 9.78 3.41 -15.03
CA ALA A 290 8.91 2.50 -14.27
C ALA A 290 9.58 1.13 -14.00
N ARG A 291 10.39 0.64 -14.93
CA ARG A 291 11.11 -0.62 -14.81
C ARG A 291 12.22 -0.61 -13.75
N ARG A 292 12.85 0.54 -13.48
CA ARG A 292 13.83 0.66 -12.38
C ARG A 292 13.20 0.32 -11.02
N ARG A 293 11.90 0.56 -10.84
CA ARG A 293 11.13 0.30 -9.61
C ARG A 293 10.42 -1.06 -9.63
N THR A 294 10.79 -1.94 -10.55
CA THR A 294 10.15 -3.24 -10.75
C THR A 294 11.17 -4.35 -10.72
N ILE A 295 10.91 -5.38 -9.94
CA ILE A 295 11.70 -6.60 -9.91
C ILE A 295 10.91 -7.67 -10.71
N ALA A 296 11.39 -8.01 -11.91
CA ALA A 296 10.82 -9.07 -12.73
C ALA A 296 11.90 -10.09 -13.07
N GLY A 297 11.59 -11.39 -12.94
CA GLY A 297 12.57 -12.46 -13.18
C GLY A 297 12.10 -13.84 -12.75
N ALA A 298 13.01 -14.83 -12.89
CA ALA A 298 12.85 -16.16 -12.33
C ALA A 298 12.94 -16.14 -10.78
N PRO A 299 12.45 -17.16 -10.08
CA PRO A 299 12.31 -17.14 -8.62
C PRO A 299 13.58 -16.78 -7.87
N GLU A 300 14.73 -17.40 -8.21
CA GLU A 300 16.01 -17.15 -7.54
C GLU A 300 16.53 -15.74 -7.82
N GLN A 301 16.40 -15.24 -9.05
CA GLN A 301 16.78 -13.87 -9.42
C GLN A 301 15.94 -12.84 -8.64
N VAL A 302 14.64 -13.08 -8.52
CA VAL A 302 13.72 -12.20 -7.78
C VAL A 302 14.06 -12.23 -6.30
N ARG A 303 14.28 -13.41 -5.72
CA ARG A 303 14.70 -13.56 -4.32
C ARG A 303 15.97 -12.76 -4.03
N ASP A 304 17.01 -12.95 -4.83
CA ASP A 304 18.31 -12.32 -4.58
C ASP A 304 18.21 -10.78 -4.68
N ARG A 305 17.43 -10.26 -5.63
CA ARG A 305 17.17 -8.81 -5.75
C ARG A 305 16.32 -8.27 -4.60
N LEU A 306 15.36 -9.04 -4.12
CA LEU A 306 14.53 -8.67 -2.95
C LEU A 306 15.36 -8.68 -1.65
N LEU A 307 16.27 -9.63 -1.48
CA LEU A 307 17.19 -9.66 -0.34
C LEU A 307 18.14 -8.46 -0.37
N ALA A 308 18.71 -8.13 -1.52
CA ALA A 308 19.56 -6.95 -1.70
C ALA A 308 18.79 -5.65 -1.41
N LEU A 309 17.51 -5.57 -1.84
CA LEU A 309 16.65 -4.42 -1.53
C LEU A 309 16.38 -4.31 -0.02
N ALA A 310 16.04 -5.42 0.64
CA ALA A 310 15.81 -5.44 2.09
C ALA A 310 17.05 -4.98 2.88
N ASP A 311 18.23 -5.43 2.48
CA ASP A 311 19.50 -5.03 3.08
C ASP A 311 19.79 -3.55 2.87
N ALA A 312 19.66 -3.05 1.65
CA ALA A 312 19.87 -1.62 1.31
C ALA A 312 18.95 -0.68 2.10
N TYR A 313 17.75 -1.12 2.44
CA TYR A 313 16.78 -0.36 3.25
C TYR A 313 16.88 -0.66 4.75
N GLY A 314 17.65 -1.65 5.16
CA GLY A 314 17.76 -2.10 6.53
C GLY A 314 16.42 -2.59 7.10
N VAL A 315 15.60 -3.30 6.30
CA VAL A 315 14.27 -3.76 6.69
C VAL A 315 14.18 -5.29 6.76
N ASP A 316 13.30 -5.79 7.61
CA ASP A 316 12.99 -7.20 7.78
C ASP A 316 11.62 -7.60 7.21
N GLU A 317 10.99 -6.71 6.45
CA GLU A 317 9.70 -6.95 5.79
C GLU A 317 9.65 -6.28 4.40
N LEU A 318 9.23 -7.07 3.41
CA LEU A 318 9.01 -6.66 2.03
C LEU A 318 7.53 -6.73 1.69
N VAL A 319 6.96 -5.63 1.20
CA VAL A 319 5.56 -5.58 0.78
C VAL A 319 5.49 -5.69 -0.74
N ILE A 320 4.98 -6.81 -1.21
CA ILE A 320 4.97 -7.18 -2.62
C ILE A 320 3.71 -6.66 -3.31
N VAL A 321 3.90 -5.95 -4.41
CA VAL A 321 2.83 -5.54 -5.32
C VAL A 321 2.99 -6.31 -6.62
N THR A 322 2.08 -7.21 -6.93
CA THR A 322 2.09 -7.92 -8.22
C THR A 322 0.83 -7.60 -9.00
N ILE A 323 0.99 -7.07 -10.21
CA ILE A 323 -0.10 -6.82 -11.14
C ILE A 323 0.28 -7.41 -12.50
N THR A 324 -0.53 -8.34 -12.98
CA THR A 324 -0.49 -8.91 -14.32
C THR A 324 -1.90 -8.86 -14.92
N HIS A 325 -2.03 -8.89 -16.22
CA HIS A 325 -3.34 -8.95 -16.88
C HIS A 325 -4.06 -10.28 -16.57
N ASP A 326 -3.33 -11.40 -16.62
CA ASP A 326 -3.87 -12.71 -16.26
C ASP A 326 -3.87 -12.91 -14.73
N PRO A 327 -5.05 -13.09 -14.08
CA PRO A 327 -5.13 -13.32 -12.63
C PRO A 327 -4.48 -14.65 -12.20
N LYS A 328 -4.40 -15.65 -13.09
CA LYS A 328 -3.69 -16.89 -12.80
C LYS A 328 -2.19 -16.66 -12.72
N ALA A 329 -1.62 -15.89 -13.65
CA ALA A 329 -0.20 -15.52 -13.61
C ALA A 329 0.11 -14.69 -12.36
N ARG A 330 -0.81 -13.81 -11.93
CA ARG A 330 -0.69 -13.05 -10.68
C ARG A 330 -0.59 -13.98 -9.47
N ARG A 331 -1.50 -14.95 -9.32
CA ARG A 331 -1.47 -15.95 -8.24
C ARG A 331 -0.20 -16.78 -8.27
N ARG A 332 0.22 -17.26 -9.45
CA ARG A 332 1.46 -18.02 -9.61
C ARG A 332 2.71 -17.23 -9.20
N SER A 333 2.74 -15.92 -9.43
CA SER A 333 3.85 -15.09 -8.95
C SER A 333 3.98 -15.13 -7.42
N TYR A 334 2.87 -15.03 -6.68
CA TYR A 334 2.87 -15.17 -5.22
C TYR A 334 3.23 -16.58 -4.75
N GLU A 335 2.77 -17.63 -5.44
CA GLU A 335 3.11 -19.03 -5.13
C GLU A 335 4.62 -19.28 -5.26
N ARG A 336 5.25 -18.78 -6.34
CA ARG A 336 6.70 -18.89 -6.56
C ARG A 336 7.51 -18.14 -5.53
N LEU A 337 7.07 -16.93 -5.18
CA LEU A 337 7.71 -16.16 -4.12
C LEU A 337 7.62 -16.89 -2.78
N ALA A 338 6.46 -17.43 -2.42
CA ALA A 338 6.30 -18.21 -1.21
C ALA A 338 7.23 -19.41 -1.19
N GLN A 339 7.33 -20.14 -2.28
CA GLN A 339 8.20 -21.31 -2.41
C GLN A 339 9.69 -20.92 -2.27
N VAL A 340 10.17 -19.91 -3.01
CA VAL A 340 11.61 -19.54 -3.00
C VAL A 340 12.05 -18.89 -1.70
N PHE A 341 11.10 -18.34 -0.92
CA PHE A 341 11.35 -17.81 0.43
C PHE A 341 11.06 -18.81 1.54
N GLY A 342 10.59 -20.03 1.24
CA GLY A 342 10.27 -21.07 2.22
C GLY A 342 9.09 -20.68 3.14
N LEU A 343 8.10 -19.93 2.63
CA LEU A 343 6.95 -19.57 3.44
C LEU A 343 6.07 -20.82 3.70
N GLY A 344 5.53 -20.94 4.91
CA GLY A 344 4.64 -22.07 5.28
C GLY A 344 5.36 -23.33 5.75
N GLU A 345 6.66 -23.48 5.54
CA GLU A 345 7.42 -24.66 5.98
C GLU A 345 7.73 -24.67 7.49
N GLY A 346 7.43 -23.61 8.21
CA GLY A 346 7.72 -23.45 9.65
C GLY A 346 6.47 -23.39 10.55
N ALA A 347 5.28 -23.68 10.05
CA ALA A 347 4.02 -23.61 10.80
C ALA A 347 3.50 -25.03 11.12
N SER A 348 4.34 -25.86 11.72
CA SER A 348 3.92 -27.14 12.33
C SER A 348 4.11 -27.09 13.85
#